data_f3c26d2b17965c00cf42d9b4b3d02b70
#
_entry.id   f3c26d2b17965c00cf42d9b4b3d02b70
#
_cell.length_a   1.000
_cell.length_b   1.000
_cell.length_c   1.000
_cell.angle_alpha   90.00
_cell.angle_beta   90.00
_cell.angle_gamma   90.00
#
_symmetry.space_group_name_H-M   'P 1'
#
loop_
_entity.id
_entity.type
_entity.pdbx_description
1 polymer ?
#
loop_
_entity_poly.entity_id
_entity_poly.type
_entity_poly.pdbx_seq_one_letter_code
_entity_poly.pdbx_strand_id
1 'polypeptide(L)'
;MSKLFRALALVLLAASCGGGSGTSPRNLDNACSIVGERPEYLRAFKAAERKWGVPVHVQMATIYQESKFKSDARTPFRYAAGVIPIGRQSSAFGYSQALDGTWDEYVREQGKRTARRDRIRDATDFMGWYMAETQDRLGISTRDARNQYLAYHEGRSGYARGSYQSKSWLVRVAGEVDQRADMYAVQLRSC
;
A
#
# COMPACT_ATOMS: atom_id res chain seq x y z
N MET A 1 31.49 10.82 62.12
CA MET A 1 32.04 11.07 60.78
C MET A 1 31.12 10.39 59.77
N SER A 2 30.17 11.16 59.23
CA SER A 2 29.10 10.66 58.34
C SER A 2 29.49 10.89 56.89
N LYS A 3 29.61 9.83 56.11
CA LYS A 3 29.82 9.89 54.66
C LYS A 3 28.47 9.82 53.94
N LEU A 4 28.00 10.97 53.48
CA LEU A 4 26.84 11.07 52.59
C LEU A 4 27.18 10.46 51.22
N PHE A 5 26.57 9.36 50.90
CA PHE A 5 26.51 8.86 49.51
C PHE A 5 25.42 9.63 48.74
N ARG A 6 25.85 10.49 47.83
CA ARG A 6 24.96 11.10 46.81
C ARG A 6 24.76 10.07 45.68
N ALA A 7 23.63 9.44 45.68
CA ALA A 7 23.18 8.64 44.54
C ALA A 7 22.67 9.59 43.44
N LEU A 8 23.45 9.70 42.35
CA LEU A 8 23.06 10.42 41.14
C LEU A 8 22.17 9.49 40.30
N ALA A 9 20.85 9.67 40.37
CA ALA A 9 19.91 8.95 39.53
C ALA A 9 19.97 9.55 38.11
N LEU A 10 20.63 8.87 37.18
CA LEU A 10 20.53 9.16 35.75
C LEU A 10 19.17 8.66 35.26
N VAL A 11 18.24 9.59 35.08
CA VAL A 11 16.97 9.31 34.35
C VAL A 11 17.30 9.30 32.86
N LEU A 12 17.46 8.12 32.31
CA LEU A 12 17.50 7.90 30.87
C LEU A 12 16.06 8.12 30.30
N LEU A 13 15.82 9.33 29.78
CA LEU A 13 14.68 9.61 28.93
C LEU A 13 14.86 8.84 27.61
N ALA A 14 14.38 7.62 27.57
CA ALA A 14 14.15 6.90 26.32
C ALA A 14 13.05 7.65 25.58
N ALA A 15 13.42 8.55 24.67
CA ALA A 15 12.52 9.07 23.66
C ALA A 15 12.07 7.90 22.78
N SER A 16 10.99 7.25 23.19
CA SER A 16 10.27 6.29 22.36
C SER A 16 9.71 7.07 21.17
N CYS A 17 10.45 7.13 20.06
CA CYS A 17 9.89 7.43 18.76
C CYS A 17 8.95 6.29 18.36
N GLY A 18 7.82 6.19 19.04
CA GLY A 18 6.71 5.31 18.70
C GLY A 18 6.00 5.86 17.48
N GLY A 19 6.58 5.70 16.30
CA GLY A 19 5.82 5.70 15.05
C GLY A 19 4.88 4.52 15.11
N GLY A 20 3.59 4.73 15.49
CA GLY A 20 2.59 3.69 15.61
C GLY A 20 2.48 2.93 14.29
N SER A 21 2.94 1.68 14.27
CA SER A 21 2.70 0.75 13.18
C SER A 21 1.19 0.59 13.04
N GLY A 22 0.64 1.01 11.89
CA GLY A 22 -0.79 0.88 11.60
C GLY A 22 -1.49 2.19 11.22
N THR A 23 -0.98 3.36 11.66
CA THR A 23 -1.64 4.64 11.40
C THR A 23 -1.24 5.24 10.05
N SER A 24 -2.24 5.80 9.36
CA SER A 24 -2.01 6.59 8.12
C SER A 24 -1.22 7.87 8.42
N PRO A 25 -0.47 8.40 7.44
CA PRO A 25 0.02 9.77 7.48
C PRO A 25 -1.13 10.77 7.65
N ARG A 26 -0.83 11.91 8.27
CA ARG A 26 -1.86 12.90 8.64
C ARG A 26 -2.48 13.60 7.44
N ASN A 27 -1.71 13.91 6.43
CA ASN A 27 -2.21 14.59 5.22
C ASN A 27 -1.97 13.72 3.99
N LEU A 28 -3.01 13.01 3.58
CA LEU A 28 -2.97 12.08 2.44
C LEU A 28 -3.15 12.78 1.07
N ASP A 29 -3.50 14.05 1.05
CA ASP A 29 -3.65 14.81 -0.19
C ASP A 29 -2.37 15.54 -0.60
N ASN A 30 -1.29 15.37 0.18
CA ASN A 30 0.01 15.95 -0.11
C ASN A 30 1.11 14.89 -0.06
N ALA A 31 1.65 14.56 -1.25
CA ALA A 31 2.70 13.54 -1.37
C ALA A 31 3.96 13.90 -0.59
N CYS A 32 4.38 15.18 -0.58
CA CYS A 32 5.53 15.63 0.19
C CYS A 32 5.32 15.47 1.70
N SER A 33 4.10 15.73 2.18
CA SER A 33 3.73 15.49 3.59
C SER A 33 3.82 14.01 3.94
N ILE A 34 3.31 13.12 3.07
CA ILE A 34 3.35 11.67 3.27
C ILE A 34 4.80 11.19 3.38
N VAL A 35 5.65 11.54 2.41
CA VAL A 35 7.03 11.06 2.38
C VAL A 35 7.93 11.76 3.39
N GLY A 36 7.61 12.98 3.80
CA GLY A 36 8.28 13.72 4.88
C GLY A 36 7.96 13.11 6.26
N GLU A 37 6.69 12.75 6.51
CA GLU A 37 6.28 12.08 7.75
C GLU A 37 6.78 10.63 7.83
N ARG A 38 6.87 9.95 6.68
CA ARG A 38 7.28 8.54 6.54
C ARG A 38 8.38 8.37 5.49
N PRO A 39 9.63 8.76 5.77
CA PRO A 39 10.72 8.68 4.78
C PRO A 39 11.00 7.27 4.26
N GLU A 40 10.66 6.24 5.03
CA GLU A 40 10.75 4.84 4.61
C GLU A 40 9.81 4.52 3.46
N TYR A 41 8.67 5.24 3.31
CA TYR A 41 7.75 5.04 2.19
C TYR A 41 8.40 5.43 0.86
N LEU A 42 9.03 6.62 0.80
CA LEU A 42 9.71 7.05 -0.42
C LEU A 42 10.83 6.07 -0.82
N ARG A 43 11.59 5.57 0.16
CA ARG A 43 12.63 4.56 -0.11
C ARG A 43 12.03 3.27 -0.67
N ALA A 44 10.90 2.82 -0.13
CA ALA A 44 10.20 1.61 -0.59
C ALA A 44 9.65 1.79 -2.01
N PHE A 45 8.94 2.90 -2.29
CA PHE A 45 8.42 3.22 -3.62
C PHE A 45 9.51 3.34 -4.67
N LYS A 46 10.59 4.08 -4.37
CA LYS A 46 11.74 4.19 -5.29
C LYS A 46 12.46 2.86 -5.54
N ALA A 47 12.49 1.98 -4.54
CA ALA A 47 13.05 0.64 -4.72
C ALA A 47 12.19 -0.22 -5.66
N ALA A 48 10.88 -0.18 -5.50
CA ALA A 48 9.94 -0.88 -6.37
C ALA A 48 9.93 -0.28 -7.80
N GLU A 49 9.98 1.06 -7.93
CA GLU A 49 10.09 1.74 -9.22
C GLU A 49 11.34 1.31 -10.00
N ARG A 50 12.52 1.27 -9.34
CA ARG A 50 13.77 0.81 -10.00
C ARG A 50 13.72 -0.64 -10.44
N LYS A 51 13.02 -1.48 -9.66
CA LYS A 51 12.94 -2.92 -9.94
C LYS A 51 11.89 -3.26 -11.00
N TRP A 52 10.74 -2.60 -10.96
CA TRP A 52 9.55 -2.98 -11.71
C TRP A 52 9.10 -1.94 -12.74
N GLY A 53 9.72 -0.77 -12.78
CA GLY A 53 9.35 0.30 -13.71
C GLY A 53 8.02 0.98 -13.40
N VAL A 54 7.40 0.72 -12.23
CA VAL A 54 6.13 1.35 -11.81
C VAL A 54 6.44 2.66 -11.11
N PRO A 55 5.98 3.83 -11.61
CA PRO A 55 6.31 5.12 -11.02
C PRO A 55 5.83 5.28 -9.58
N VAL A 56 6.59 6.01 -8.76
CA VAL A 56 6.25 6.27 -7.34
C VAL A 56 4.83 6.79 -7.17
N HIS A 57 4.41 7.76 -7.98
CA HIS A 57 3.08 8.38 -7.89
C HIS A 57 1.93 7.39 -8.18
N VAL A 58 2.11 6.46 -9.12
CA VAL A 58 1.13 5.41 -9.44
C VAL A 58 0.98 4.46 -8.24
N GLN A 59 2.10 4.00 -7.66
CA GLN A 59 2.08 3.16 -6.49
C GLN A 59 1.43 3.85 -5.29
N MET A 60 1.76 5.12 -5.04
CA MET A 60 1.18 5.91 -3.94
C MET A 60 -0.33 6.08 -4.10
N ALA A 61 -0.82 6.41 -5.30
CA ALA A 61 -2.24 6.57 -5.57
C ALA A 61 -3.01 5.26 -5.38
N THR A 62 -2.43 4.14 -5.80
CA THR A 62 -3.03 2.82 -5.61
C THR A 62 -3.09 2.45 -4.13
N ILE A 63 -2.00 2.60 -3.36
CA ILE A 63 -1.99 2.35 -1.91
C ILE A 63 -2.97 3.27 -1.17
N TYR A 64 -3.06 4.54 -1.59
CA TYR A 64 -4.08 5.42 -1.05
C TYR A 64 -5.47 4.83 -1.25
N GLN A 65 -5.80 4.35 -2.44
CA GLN A 65 -7.12 3.79 -2.72
C GLN A 65 -7.37 2.50 -1.95
N GLU A 66 -6.39 1.61 -1.85
CA GLU A 66 -6.53 0.31 -1.21
C GLU A 66 -6.65 0.39 0.32
N SER A 67 -5.81 1.19 0.97
CA SER A 67 -5.70 1.14 2.44
C SER A 67 -5.66 2.51 3.12
N LYS A 68 -5.63 3.61 2.37
CA LYS A 68 -5.29 4.94 2.91
C LYS A 68 -3.97 4.91 3.72
N PHE A 69 -3.00 4.16 3.24
CA PHE A 69 -1.71 3.93 3.90
C PHE A 69 -1.79 3.26 5.28
N LYS A 70 -2.87 2.55 5.61
CA LYS A 70 -2.96 1.74 6.83
C LYS A 70 -2.26 0.41 6.61
N SER A 71 -1.29 0.08 7.46
CA SER A 71 -0.53 -1.18 7.34
C SER A 71 -1.35 -2.42 7.67
N ASP A 72 -2.35 -2.29 8.50
CA ASP A 72 -3.20 -3.36 9.02
C ASP A 72 -4.63 -3.35 8.46
N ALA A 73 -4.84 -2.60 7.36
CA ALA A 73 -6.14 -2.51 6.72
C ALA A 73 -6.71 -3.89 6.37
N ARG A 74 -7.97 -4.10 6.71
CA ARG A 74 -8.72 -5.35 6.45
C ARG A 74 -10.13 -5.05 6.00
N THR A 75 -10.70 -5.94 5.21
CA THR A 75 -12.11 -5.86 4.85
C THR A 75 -13.01 -6.08 6.07
N PRO A 76 -14.21 -5.49 6.10
CA PRO A 76 -15.17 -5.67 7.17
C PRO A 76 -15.57 -7.14 7.38
N PHE A 77 -16.06 -7.46 8.58
CA PHE A 77 -16.72 -8.72 8.83
C PHE A 77 -18.07 -8.79 8.14
N ARG A 78 -18.43 -9.98 7.71
CA ARG A 78 -19.79 -10.34 7.33
C ARG A 78 -20.49 -10.94 8.54
N TYR A 79 -21.78 -10.68 8.67
CA TYR A 79 -22.58 -11.17 9.79
C TYR A 79 -23.77 -11.96 9.26
N ALA A 80 -24.05 -13.13 9.87
CA ALA A 80 -25.32 -13.83 9.73
C ALA A 80 -26.29 -13.25 10.77
N ALA A 81 -27.56 -13.11 10.38
CA ALA A 81 -28.63 -12.52 11.21
C ALA A 81 -28.25 -11.17 11.84
N GLY A 82 -27.32 -10.42 11.22
CA GLY A 82 -26.87 -9.11 11.69
C GLY A 82 -25.92 -9.09 12.88
N VAL A 83 -25.71 -10.22 13.57
CA VAL A 83 -24.95 -10.27 14.84
C VAL A 83 -23.87 -11.34 14.92
N ILE A 84 -23.98 -12.43 14.15
CA ILE A 84 -23.03 -13.55 14.22
C ILE A 84 -21.94 -13.36 13.15
N PRO A 85 -20.66 -13.12 13.51
CA PRO A 85 -19.59 -12.96 12.54
C PRO A 85 -19.32 -14.28 11.81
N ILE A 86 -19.43 -14.28 10.46
CA ILE A 86 -19.20 -15.45 9.60
C ILE A 86 -17.93 -15.34 8.76
N GLY A 87 -17.04 -14.44 9.13
CA GLY A 87 -15.78 -14.18 8.43
C GLY A 87 -15.73 -12.81 7.77
N ARG A 88 -14.62 -12.49 7.12
CA ARG A 88 -14.43 -11.22 6.39
C ARG A 88 -14.96 -11.31 4.97
N GLN A 89 -15.20 -10.17 4.35
CA GLN A 89 -15.67 -10.09 2.95
C GLN A 89 -14.64 -10.67 1.97
N SER A 90 -13.34 -10.52 2.27
CA SER A 90 -12.25 -11.12 1.51
C SER A 90 -11.02 -11.31 2.39
N SER A 91 -9.98 -11.97 1.84
CA SER A 91 -8.67 -12.13 2.48
C SER A 91 -7.73 -10.91 2.29
N ALA A 92 -8.22 -9.82 1.68
CA ALA A 92 -7.45 -8.60 1.46
C ALA A 92 -6.87 -8.05 2.77
N PHE A 93 -5.56 -7.75 2.74
CA PHE A 93 -4.85 -7.29 3.93
C PHE A 93 -3.69 -6.34 3.62
N GLY A 94 -3.44 -5.41 4.55
CA GLY A 94 -2.27 -4.55 4.58
C GLY A 94 -2.33 -3.39 3.61
N TYR A 95 -1.18 -2.80 3.30
CA TYR A 95 -1.07 -1.62 2.45
C TYR A 95 -1.66 -1.79 1.06
N SER A 96 -1.38 -2.90 0.41
CA SER A 96 -1.76 -3.20 -0.97
C SER A 96 -3.08 -3.96 -1.11
N GLN A 97 -3.74 -4.33 -0.01
CA GLN A 97 -4.96 -5.14 0.00
C GLN A 97 -4.84 -6.42 -0.85
N ALA A 98 -3.63 -6.97 -0.96
CA ALA A 98 -3.41 -8.23 -1.66
C ALA A 98 -4.25 -9.36 -1.08
N LEU A 99 -4.89 -10.15 -1.95
CA LEU A 99 -5.56 -11.40 -1.57
C LEU A 99 -4.54 -12.49 -1.27
N ASP A 100 -4.90 -13.46 -0.41
CA ASP A 100 -4.00 -14.56 -0.01
C ASP A 100 -3.41 -15.27 -1.23
N GLY A 101 -4.22 -15.73 -2.18
CA GLY A 101 -3.74 -16.48 -3.33
C GLY A 101 -2.77 -15.70 -4.22
N THR A 102 -3.04 -14.40 -4.45
CA THR A 102 -2.15 -13.55 -5.26
C THR A 102 -0.85 -13.22 -4.50
N TRP A 103 -0.94 -13.05 -3.19
CA TRP A 103 0.25 -12.87 -2.34
C TRP A 103 1.14 -14.12 -2.32
N ASP A 104 0.54 -15.30 -2.20
CA ASP A 104 1.26 -16.58 -2.19
C ASP A 104 1.94 -16.85 -3.56
N GLU A 105 1.29 -16.46 -4.66
CA GLU A 105 1.88 -16.49 -6.01
C GLU A 105 3.15 -15.63 -6.05
N TYR A 106 3.06 -14.37 -5.63
CA TYR A 106 4.21 -13.46 -5.56
C TYR A 106 5.34 -13.99 -4.67
N VAL A 107 5.00 -14.47 -3.47
CA VAL A 107 6.00 -15.01 -2.53
C VAL A 107 6.74 -16.20 -3.13
N ARG A 108 6.02 -17.09 -3.81
CA ARG A 108 6.58 -18.26 -4.47
C ARG A 108 7.48 -17.86 -5.66
N GLU A 109 6.98 -16.99 -6.55
CA GLU A 109 7.71 -16.59 -7.75
C GLU A 109 8.94 -15.75 -7.45
N GLN A 110 8.86 -14.88 -6.45
CA GLN A 110 9.96 -13.99 -6.09
C GLN A 110 10.86 -14.54 -4.97
N GLY A 111 10.61 -15.76 -4.49
CA GLY A 111 11.39 -16.39 -3.41
C GLY A 111 11.34 -15.64 -2.07
N LYS A 112 10.27 -14.86 -1.80
CA LYS A 112 10.18 -13.94 -0.67
C LYS A 112 9.41 -14.49 0.53
N ARG A 113 9.82 -15.64 1.05
CA ARG A 113 9.13 -16.36 2.14
C ARG A 113 8.91 -15.54 3.43
N THR A 114 9.69 -14.50 3.68
CA THR A 114 9.57 -13.64 4.87
C THR A 114 8.84 -12.32 4.60
N ALA A 115 8.32 -12.12 3.37
CA ALA A 115 7.57 -10.93 3.03
C ALA A 115 6.26 -10.81 3.81
N ARG A 116 5.85 -9.58 4.12
CA ARG A 116 4.64 -9.29 4.89
C ARG A 116 3.83 -8.17 4.25
N ARG A 117 2.52 -8.36 4.14
CA ARG A 117 1.60 -7.38 3.55
C ARG A 117 1.46 -6.08 4.35
N ASP A 118 1.81 -6.10 5.64
CA ASP A 118 1.82 -4.96 6.55
C ASP A 118 3.16 -4.20 6.61
N ARG A 119 4.14 -4.60 5.79
CA ARG A 119 5.40 -3.87 5.61
C ARG A 119 5.36 -3.12 4.28
N ILE A 120 5.54 -1.82 4.34
CA ILE A 120 5.48 -0.97 3.14
C ILE A 120 6.43 -1.43 2.02
N ARG A 121 7.66 -1.83 2.37
CA ARG A 121 8.65 -2.33 1.41
C ARG A 121 8.17 -3.58 0.66
N ASP A 122 7.56 -4.52 1.37
CA ASP A 122 7.11 -5.77 0.77
C ASP A 122 5.82 -5.55 -0.02
N ALA A 123 4.92 -4.70 0.48
CA ALA A 123 3.68 -4.34 -0.20
C ALA A 123 3.92 -3.57 -1.51
N THR A 124 4.91 -2.65 -1.53
CA THR A 124 5.27 -1.91 -2.76
C THR A 124 5.99 -2.80 -3.76
N ASP A 125 6.85 -3.73 -3.32
CA ASP A 125 7.51 -4.71 -4.20
C ASP A 125 6.47 -5.67 -4.82
N PHE A 126 5.50 -6.14 -4.03
CA PHE A 126 4.36 -6.92 -4.55
C PHE A 126 3.55 -6.14 -5.60
N MET A 127 3.19 -4.89 -5.29
CA MET A 127 2.41 -4.06 -6.22
C MET A 127 3.17 -3.80 -7.52
N GLY A 128 4.48 -3.53 -7.41
CA GLY A 128 5.35 -3.37 -8.56
C GLY A 128 5.39 -4.63 -9.43
N TRP A 129 5.59 -5.80 -8.82
CA TRP A 129 5.53 -7.09 -9.50
C TRP A 129 4.18 -7.28 -10.21
N TYR A 130 3.07 -7.05 -9.52
CA TYR A 130 1.74 -7.24 -10.09
C TYR A 130 1.50 -6.34 -11.30
N MET A 131 1.87 -5.06 -11.22
CA MET A 131 1.68 -4.09 -12.31
C MET A 131 2.62 -4.33 -13.49
N ALA A 132 3.86 -4.76 -13.25
CA ALA A 132 4.78 -5.17 -14.31
C ALA A 132 4.25 -6.39 -15.08
N GLU A 133 3.83 -7.43 -14.36
CA GLU A 133 3.16 -8.59 -14.96
C GLU A 133 1.88 -8.23 -15.72
N THR A 134 1.16 -7.19 -15.26
CA THR A 134 -0.02 -6.67 -15.96
C THR A 134 0.39 -6.00 -17.28
N GLN A 135 1.48 -5.25 -17.30
CA GLN A 135 2.02 -4.69 -18.55
C GLN A 135 2.44 -5.81 -19.51
N ASP A 136 3.15 -6.81 -19.03
CA ASP A 136 3.67 -7.89 -19.88
C ASP A 136 2.54 -8.74 -20.49
N ARG A 137 1.48 -9.00 -19.72
CA ARG A 137 0.36 -9.87 -20.15
C ARG A 137 -0.74 -9.14 -20.91
N LEU A 138 -0.97 -7.87 -20.62
CA LEU A 138 -2.12 -7.11 -21.15
C LEU A 138 -1.71 -5.87 -21.96
N GLY A 139 -0.42 -5.53 -22.02
CA GLY A 139 0.07 -4.35 -22.72
C GLY A 139 -0.26 -3.03 -22.02
N ILE A 140 -0.72 -3.05 -20.77
CA ILE A 140 -1.08 -1.83 -20.01
C ILE A 140 0.19 -1.21 -19.44
N SER A 141 0.54 0.00 -19.89
CA SER A 141 1.71 0.70 -19.37
C SER A 141 1.69 0.81 -17.83
N THR A 142 2.83 0.62 -17.18
CA THR A 142 2.98 0.86 -15.73
C THR A 142 2.72 2.31 -15.32
N ARG A 143 2.68 3.24 -16.28
CA ARG A 143 2.35 4.67 -16.09
C ARG A 143 0.86 4.97 -16.17
N ASP A 144 0.07 4.04 -16.71
CA ASP A 144 -1.39 4.17 -16.85
C ASP A 144 -2.07 3.77 -15.53
N ALA A 145 -2.15 4.71 -14.60
CA ALA A 145 -2.69 4.47 -13.27
C ALA A 145 -4.14 3.97 -13.31
N ARG A 146 -4.96 4.49 -14.24
CA ARG A 146 -6.35 4.10 -14.38
C ARG A 146 -6.51 2.64 -14.78
N ASN A 147 -5.90 2.20 -15.88
CA ASN A 147 -6.06 0.86 -16.38
C ASN A 147 -5.29 -0.16 -15.51
N GLN A 148 -4.14 0.21 -14.95
CA GLN A 148 -3.45 -0.58 -13.95
C GLN A 148 -4.33 -0.84 -12.72
N TYR A 149 -5.06 0.18 -12.23
CA TYR A 149 -5.98 0.02 -11.11
C TYR A 149 -7.18 -0.87 -11.45
N LEU A 150 -7.77 -0.70 -12.64
CA LEU A 150 -8.85 -1.59 -13.12
C LEU A 150 -8.41 -3.06 -13.17
N ALA A 151 -7.21 -3.33 -13.70
CA ALA A 151 -6.64 -4.67 -13.74
C ALA A 151 -6.26 -5.20 -12.35
N TYR A 152 -5.84 -4.33 -11.45
CA TYR A 152 -5.53 -4.67 -10.06
C TYR A 152 -6.78 -5.13 -9.31
N HIS A 153 -7.88 -4.40 -9.46
CA HIS A 153 -9.14 -4.69 -8.78
C HIS A 153 -9.87 -5.93 -9.35
N GLU A 154 -9.95 -6.05 -10.69
CA GLU A 154 -10.69 -7.13 -11.36
C GLU A 154 -9.89 -8.43 -11.49
N GLY A 155 -8.59 -8.35 -11.24
CA GLY A 155 -7.63 -9.33 -11.71
C GLY A 155 -7.39 -9.23 -13.22
N ARG A 156 -6.22 -9.64 -13.68
CA ARG A 156 -5.82 -9.56 -15.10
C ARG A 156 -6.82 -10.22 -16.05
N SER A 157 -7.33 -11.40 -15.68
CA SER A 157 -8.34 -12.12 -16.47
C SER A 157 -9.69 -11.40 -16.49
N GLY A 158 -10.10 -10.78 -15.39
CA GLY A 158 -11.32 -9.98 -15.32
C GLY A 158 -11.23 -8.75 -16.22
N TYR A 159 -10.10 -8.04 -16.13
CA TYR A 159 -9.84 -6.89 -16.99
C TYR A 159 -9.87 -7.29 -18.49
N ALA A 160 -9.18 -8.35 -18.88
CA ALA A 160 -9.14 -8.83 -20.26
C ALA A 160 -10.52 -9.16 -20.83
N ARG A 161 -11.44 -9.63 -19.97
CA ARG A 161 -12.85 -9.87 -20.37
C ARG A 161 -13.73 -8.62 -20.32
N GLY A 162 -13.21 -7.47 -19.91
CA GLY A 162 -13.97 -6.23 -19.78
C GLY A 162 -14.98 -6.23 -18.62
N SER A 163 -14.79 -7.06 -17.56
CA SER A 163 -15.76 -7.18 -16.45
C SER A 163 -15.99 -5.86 -15.69
N TYR A 164 -15.03 -4.95 -15.73
CA TYR A 164 -15.13 -3.61 -15.13
C TYR A 164 -16.16 -2.72 -15.85
N GLN A 165 -16.47 -2.97 -17.13
CA GLN A 165 -17.37 -2.12 -17.93
C GLN A 165 -18.80 -2.07 -17.38
N SER A 166 -19.25 -3.15 -16.73
CA SER A 166 -20.53 -3.21 -16.04
C SER A 166 -20.53 -2.57 -14.64
N LYS A 167 -19.37 -2.11 -14.17
CA LYS A 167 -19.15 -1.55 -12.82
C LYS A 167 -18.82 -0.07 -12.89
N SER A 168 -19.82 0.78 -13.17
CA SER A 168 -19.62 2.24 -13.32
C SER A 168 -18.93 2.87 -12.12
N TRP A 169 -19.18 2.34 -10.91
CA TRP A 169 -18.50 2.78 -9.70
C TRP A 169 -17.00 2.50 -9.74
N LEU A 170 -16.58 1.34 -10.26
CA LEU A 170 -15.15 0.99 -10.36
C LEU A 170 -14.44 1.85 -11.42
N VAL A 171 -15.10 2.10 -12.55
CA VAL A 171 -14.58 2.99 -13.60
C VAL A 171 -14.36 4.41 -13.05
N ARG A 172 -15.28 4.90 -12.21
CA ARG A 172 -15.13 6.20 -11.52
C ARG A 172 -13.96 6.18 -10.54
N VAL A 173 -13.87 5.16 -9.68
CA VAL A 173 -12.76 5.02 -8.72
C VAL A 173 -11.42 4.94 -9.43
N ALA A 174 -11.32 4.22 -10.56
CA ALA A 174 -10.09 4.18 -11.34
C ALA A 174 -9.71 5.55 -11.91
N GLY A 175 -10.69 6.37 -12.29
CA GLY A 175 -10.47 7.78 -12.67
C GLY A 175 -9.97 8.64 -11.49
N GLU A 176 -10.47 8.41 -10.30
CA GLU A 176 -9.99 9.09 -9.07
C GLU A 176 -8.56 8.70 -8.71
N VAL A 177 -8.19 7.43 -8.92
CA VAL A 177 -6.80 6.95 -8.75
C VAL A 177 -5.86 7.63 -9.74
N ASP A 178 -6.28 7.75 -11.00
CA ASP A 178 -5.52 8.41 -12.05
C ASP A 178 -5.26 9.89 -11.73
N GLN A 179 -6.32 10.65 -11.38
CA GLN A 179 -6.22 12.04 -10.96
C GLN A 179 -5.31 12.21 -9.73
N ARG A 180 -5.38 11.29 -8.78
CA ARG A 180 -4.51 11.30 -7.60
C ARG A 180 -3.05 11.00 -7.97
N ALA A 181 -2.82 10.10 -8.90
CA ALA A 181 -1.48 9.81 -9.41
C ALA A 181 -0.86 11.05 -10.06
N ASP A 182 -1.61 11.76 -10.89
CA ASP A 182 -1.17 13.03 -11.51
C ASP A 182 -0.87 14.10 -10.44
N MET A 183 -1.75 14.28 -9.47
CA MET A 183 -1.53 15.20 -8.36
C MET A 183 -0.23 14.87 -7.60
N TYR A 184 -0.02 13.60 -7.23
CA TYR A 184 1.20 13.17 -6.55
C TYR A 184 2.44 13.33 -7.43
N ALA A 185 2.33 13.09 -8.76
CA ALA A 185 3.44 13.29 -9.68
C ALA A 185 3.92 14.74 -9.71
N VAL A 186 2.99 15.70 -9.70
CA VAL A 186 3.31 17.13 -9.64
C VAL A 186 3.97 17.49 -8.31
N GLN A 187 3.39 17.05 -7.19
CA GLN A 187 3.89 17.39 -5.85
C GLN A 187 5.28 16.81 -5.59
N LEU A 188 5.56 15.58 -6.01
CA LEU A 188 6.86 14.90 -5.83
C LEU A 188 8.03 15.57 -6.57
N ARG A 189 7.77 16.52 -7.49
CA ARG A 189 8.83 17.32 -8.11
C ARG A 189 9.44 18.35 -7.15
N SER A 190 8.73 18.66 -6.08
CA SER A 190 9.12 19.68 -5.09
C SER A 190 9.71 19.09 -3.81
N CYS A 191 9.79 17.77 -3.71
CA CYS A 191 10.33 17.05 -2.55
C CYS A 191 10.99 15.75 -2.97
#